data_cc5ed4a9b5a63f17d9aa00e73447ce00
#
_entry.id   cc5ed4a9b5a63f17d9aa00e73447ce00
#
_cell.length_a   1.000
_cell.length_b   1.000
_cell.length_c   1.000
_cell.angle_alpha   90.00
_cell.angle_beta   90.00
_cell.angle_gamma   90.00
#
_symmetry.space_group_name_H-M   'P 1'
#
loop_
_entity.id
_entity.type
_entity.pdbx_description
1 polymer ?
#
loop_
_entity_poly.entity_id
_entity_poly.type
_entity_poly.pdbx_seq_one_letter_code
_entity_poly.pdbx_strand_id
1 'polypeptide(L)'
;MTAILFGSIGTIVDTSELQRTSFNQAFAEHGLAWSWSRDVYTGMLSTSGGASRIAAFAESRGEEVDAAAVLASKSTIFQTAMDGADLIARPGVAETIRRARGDGVKVGLVTTTSHDNVTSMIGAVNNLDLGDFDVVLSRSDVDLPKPDAEAYIVALGRLELSPSDCIAIEDNVDGVTSAIEAGLVCIAFPNQNTVDHDFTNAVLTIDAIEFDEAMKHLGST
;
A
#
# COMPACT_ATOMS: atom_id res chain seq x y z
N MET A 1 -1.07 -20.19 14.94
CA MET A 1 -2.10 -19.29 14.37
C MET A 1 -1.42 -18.58 13.22
N THR A 2 -2.07 -18.34 12.12
CA THR A 2 -1.45 -17.82 10.89
C THR A 2 -2.10 -16.51 10.45
N ALA A 3 -1.40 -15.73 9.62
CA ALA A 3 -1.94 -14.47 9.11
C ALA A 3 -1.59 -14.21 7.63
N ILE A 4 -2.47 -13.44 6.96
CA ILE A 4 -2.19 -12.78 5.69
C ILE A 4 -2.10 -11.27 5.95
N LEU A 5 -0.98 -10.66 5.56
CA LEU A 5 -0.71 -9.25 5.74
C LEU A 5 -0.76 -8.55 4.38
N PHE A 6 -1.80 -7.77 4.14
CA PHE A 6 -1.94 -6.97 2.94
C PHE A 6 -1.13 -5.67 3.10
N GLY A 7 -0.30 -5.37 2.17
CA GLY A 7 0.32 -4.07 2.02
C GLY A 7 -0.71 -3.02 1.63
N SER A 8 -0.24 -1.89 1.37
CA SER A 8 -0.88 -0.60 1.18
C SER A 8 -2.16 -0.56 0.29
N ILE A 9 -2.53 0.66 -0.02
CA ILE A 9 -3.69 1.04 -0.83
C ILE A 9 -3.75 0.25 -2.15
N GLY A 10 -2.62 0.18 -2.87
CA GLY A 10 -2.55 -0.47 -4.17
C GLY A 10 -2.71 -2.00 -4.13
N THR A 11 -2.55 -2.63 -2.97
CA THR A 11 -2.78 -4.06 -2.78
C THR A 11 -4.27 -4.38 -2.65
N ILE A 12 -5.04 -3.54 -1.94
CA ILE A 12 -6.48 -3.75 -1.72
C ILE A 12 -7.30 -3.27 -2.92
N VAL A 13 -7.01 -2.06 -3.39
CA VAL A 13 -7.73 -1.42 -4.50
C VAL A 13 -6.78 -0.56 -5.33
N ASP A 14 -6.90 -0.61 -6.64
CA ASP A 14 -6.07 0.22 -7.52
C ASP A 14 -6.62 1.66 -7.55
N THR A 15 -5.97 2.52 -6.78
CA THR A 15 -6.24 3.96 -6.75
C THR A 15 -5.12 4.78 -7.40
N SER A 16 -4.23 4.15 -8.15
CA SER A 16 -3.01 4.77 -8.69
C SER A 16 -3.28 6.03 -9.49
N GLU A 17 -4.27 6.01 -10.38
CA GLU A 17 -4.64 7.17 -11.18
C GLU A 17 -5.30 8.27 -10.33
N LEU A 18 -6.07 7.90 -9.33
CA LEU A 18 -6.64 8.86 -8.39
C LEU A 18 -5.56 9.53 -7.55
N GLN A 19 -4.57 8.77 -7.10
CA GLN A 19 -3.39 9.30 -6.42
C GLN A 19 -2.66 10.32 -7.30
N ARG A 20 -2.38 9.97 -8.57
CA ARG A 20 -1.71 10.84 -9.54
C ARG A 20 -2.48 12.13 -9.82
N THR A 21 -3.78 12.03 -10.07
CA THR A 21 -4.63 13.20 -10.32
C THR A 21 -4.75 14.09 -9.09
N SER A 22 -4.79 13.52 -7.89
CA SER A 22 -4.77 14.28 -6.63
C SER A 22 -3.45 15.05 -6.44
N PHE A 23 -2.29 14.49 -6.84
CA PHE A 23 -1.04 15.23 -6.86
C PHE A 23 -1.11 16.42 -7.83
N ASN A 24 -1.59 16.21 -9.05
CA ASN A 24 -1.68 17.27 -10.05
C ASN A 24 -2.62 18.40 -9.62
N GLN A 25 -3.73 18.07 -8.96
CA GLN A 25 -4.63 19.06 -8.40
C GLN A 25 -3.96 19.83 -7.26
N ALA A 26 -3.27 19.14 -6.35
CA ALA A 26 -2.53 19.80 -5.27
C ALA A 26 -1.44 20.75 -5.81
N PHE A 27 -0.72 20.36 -6.86
CA PHE A 27 0.24 21.26 -7.51
C PHE A 27 -0.43 22.53 -8.01
N ALA A 28 -1.58 22.43 -8.67
CA ALA A 28 -2.32 23.59 -9.16
C ALA A 28 -2.80 24.49 -8.00
N GLU A 29 -3.27 23.92 -6.90
CA GLU A 29 -3.70 24.69 -5.71
C GLU A 29 -2.52 25.43 -5.04
N HIS A 30 -1.31 24.88 -5.13
CA HIS A 30 -0.07 25.53 -4.65
C HIS A 30 0.62 26.43 -5.68
N GLY A 31 -0.02 26.68 -6.85
CA GLY A 31 0.54 27.54 -7.89
C GLY A 31 1.76 26.96 -8.61
N LEU A 32 2.00 25.66 -8.48
CA LEU A 32 3.10 24.97 -9.14
C LEU A 32 2.69 24.62 -10.59
N ALA A 33 3.53 24.99 -11.56
CA ALA A 33 3.31 24.65 -12.96
C ALA A 33 3.73 23.21 -13.30
N TRP A 34 3.42 22.28 -12.39
CA TRP A 34 3.76 20.87 -12.50
C TRP A 34 2.53 20.05 -12.92
N SER A 35 2.80 19.05 -13.75
CA SER A 35 1.81 18.03 -14.09
C SER A 35 2.53 16.71 -14.31
N TRP A 36 2.26 15.73 -13.49
CA TRP A 36 2.78 14.39 -13.68
C TRP A 36 1.89 13.62 -14.65
N SER A 37 2.44 13.32 -15.84
CA SER A 37 1.84 12.32 -16.72
C SER A 37 1.88 10.94 -16.05
N ARG A 38 1.18 9.97 -16.62
CA ARG A 38 1.23 8.60 -16.12
C ARG A 38 2.67 8.06 -16.14
N ASP A 39 3.39 8.23 -17.24
CA ASP A 39 4.77 7.73 -17.38
C ASP A 39 5.71 8.36 -16.33
N VAL A 40 5.62 9.68 -16.13
CA VAL A 40 6.40 10.38 -15.09
C VAL A 40 6.07 9.85 -13.72
N TYR A 41 4.79 9.70 -13.40
CA TYR A 41 4.33 9.21 -12.09
C TYR A 41 4.77 7.77 -11.85
N THR A 42 4.58 6.88 -12.83
CA THR A 42 4.98 5.47 -12.76
C THR A 42 6.48 5.32 -12.51
N GLY A 43 7.32 6.10 -13.23
CA GLY A 43 8.77 6.09 -13.02
C GLY A 43 9.22 6.53 -11.62
N MET A 44 8.36 7.22 -10.86
CA MET A 44 8.64 7.63 -9.48
C MET A 44 8.08 6.68 -8.42
N LEU A 45 7.39 5.61 -8.80
CA LEU A 45 6.79 4.65 -7.88
C LEU A 45 7.75 3.55 -7.41
N SER A 46 8.98 3.55 -7.90
CA SER A 46 10.04 2.66 -7.41
C SER A 46 10.41 2.92 -5.95
N THR A 47 10.10 4.11 -5.42
CA THR A 47 10.31 4.48 -4.03
C THR A 47 9.03 4.95 -3.37
N SER A 48 8.86 4.61 -2.08
CA SER A 48 7.73 5.04 -1.26
C SER A 48 7.91 6.48 -0.76
N GLY A 49 6.79 7.09 -0.32
CA GLY A 49 6.81 8.42 0.31
C GLY A 49 6.41 9.55 -0.62
N GLY A 50 5.21 10.10 -0.39
CA GLY A 50 4.66 11.20 -1.18
C GLY A 50 5.47 12.51 -1.04
N ALA A 51 5.85 12.87 0.19
CA ALA A 51 6.63 14.08 0.44
C ALA A 51 8.03 14.00 -0.19
N SER A 52 8.71 12.86 -0.05
CA SER A 52 10.02 12.62 -0.65
C SER A 52 9.97 12.72 -2.18
N ARG A 53 8.90 12.19 -2.80
CA ARG A 53 8.68 12.27 -4.24
C ARG A 53 8.48 13.72 -4.71
N ILE A 54 7.70 14.53 -3.96
CA ILE A 54 7.50 15.96 -4.26
C ILE A 54 8.83 16.70 -4.15
N ALA A 55 9.59 16.48 -3.05
CA ALA A 55 10.87 17.13 -2.81
C ALA A 55 11.91 16.79 -3.91
N ALA A 56 12.04 15.50 -4.24
CA ALA A 56 12.97 15.06 -5.30
C ALA A 56 12.59 15.65 -6.68
N PHE A 57 11.30 15.75 -6.98
CA PHE A 57 10.85 16.38 -8.22
C PHE A 57 11.17 17.88 -8.26
N ALA A 58 10.95 18.60 -7.14
CA ALA A 58 11.33 20.01 -7.01
C ALA A 58 12.85 20.22 -7.20
N GLU A 59 13.66 19.40 -6.52
CA GLU A 59 15.12 19.43 -6.64
C GLU A 59 15.59 19.24 -8.09
N SER A 60 15.00 18.27 -8.79
CA SER A 60 15.31 18.01 -10.22
C SER A 60 15.03 19.20 -11.14
N ARG A 61 14.19 20.13 -10.70
CA ARG A 61 13.82 21.36 -11.42
C ARG A 61 14.53 22.61 -10.90
N GLY A 62 15.28 22.48 -9.82
CA GLY A 62 15.89 23.63 -9.14
C GLY A 62 14.86 24.56 -8.50
N GLU A 63 13.71 24.02 -8.07
CA GLU A 63 12.60 24.76 -7.46
C GLU A 63 12.52 24.43 -5.95
N GLU A 64 12.13 25.40 -5.13
CA GLU A 64 11.85 25.18 -3.71
C GLU A 64 10.35 24.99 -3.51
N VAL A 65 9.95 24.02 -2.67
CA VAL A 65 8.56 23.71 -2.37
C VAL A 65 8.40 23.23 -0.92
N ASP A 66 7.31 23.62 -0.28
CA ASP A 66 6.87 22.97 0.96
C ASP A 66 6.19 21.63 0.61
N ALA A 67 7.00 20.57 0.50
CA ALA A 67 6.53 19.24 0.13
C ALA A 67 5.49 18.67 1.13
N ALA A 68 5.58 19.09 2.41
CA ALA A 68 4.64 18.65 3.44
C ALA A 68 3.27 19.29 3.22
N ALA A 69 3.23 20.60 2.95
CA ALA A 69 1.98 21.32 2.67
C ALA A 69 1.30 20.79 1.39
N VAL A 70 2.07 20.57 0.31
CA VAL A 70 1.54 19.99 -0.93
C VAL A 70 0.99 18.58 -0.69
N LEU A 71 1.70 17.75 0.09
CA LEU A 71 1.21 16.41 0.42
C LEU A 71 -0.07 16.44 1.26
N ALA A 72 -0.20 17.40 2.19
CA ALA A 72 -1.41 17.58 2.99
C ALA A 72 -2.62 17.93 2.10
N SER A 73 -2.46 18.90 1.18
CA SER A 73 -3.51 19.24 0.19
C SER A 73 -3.87 18.04 -0.68
N LYS A 74 -2.86 17.32 -1.20
CA LYS A 74 -3.09 16.08 -1.97
C LYS A 74 -3.89 15.05 -1.18
N SER A 75 -3.59 14.87 0.11
CA SER A 75 -4.32 13.91 0.96
C SER A 75 -5.78 14.31 1.14
N THR A 76 -6.07 15.59 1.38
CA THR A 76 -7.43 16.10 1.45
C THR A 76 -8.20 15.88 0.15
N ILE A 77 -7.57 16.19 -1.00
CA ILE A 77 -8.16 15.97 -2.32
C ILE A 77 -8.47 14.49 -2.54
N PHE A 78 -7.53 13.62 -2.21
CA PHE A 78 -7.70 12.17 -2.33
C PHE A 78 -8.85 11.67 -1.45
N GLN A 79 -8.92 12.09 -0.19
CA GLN A 79 -10.00 11.72 0.74
C GLN A 79 -11.35 12.18 0.22
N THR A 80 -11.45 13.43 -0.23
CA THR A 80 -12.69 13.96 -0.82
C THR A 80 -13.13 13.18 -2.05
N ALA A 81 -12.18 12.74 -2.87
CA ALA A 81 -12.50 11.91 -4.04
C ALA A 81 -12.90 10.48 -3.68
N MET A 82 -12.53 10.00 -2.49
CA MET A 82 -13.00 8.71 -1.96
C MET A 82 -14.42 8.80 -1.40
N ASP A 83 -14.84 9.98 -0.93
CA ASP A 83 -16.17 10.18 -0.37
C ASP A 83 -17.24 9.87 -1.42
N GLY A 84 -18.03 8.82 -1.17
CA GLY A 84 -19.08 8.35 -2.09
C GLY A 84 -18.56 7.62 -3.34
N ALA A 85 -17.26 7.32 -3.42
CA ALA A 85 -16.74 6.42 -4.44
C ALA A 85 -17.23 4.98 -4.19
N ASP A 86 -17.48 4.27 -5.27
CA ASP A 86 -17.96 2.89 -5.28
C ASP A 86 -16.85 2.00 -5.86
N LEU A 87 -15.84 1.74 -5.04
CA LEU A 87 -14.65 1.02 -5.47
C LEU A 87 -14.82 -0.49 -5.30
N ILE A 88 -14.23 -1.22 -6.21
CA ILE A 88 -14.17 -2.67 -6.17
C ILE A 88 -12.75 -3.08 -5.75
N ALA A 89 -12.66 -3.96 -4.76
CA ALA A 89 -11.37 -4.57 -4.39
C ALA A 89 -10.74 -5.27 -5.60
N ARG A 90 -9.41 -5.28 -5.62
CA ARG A 90 -8.68 -5.99 -6.68
C ARG A 90 -9.01 -7.49 -6.69
N PRO A 91 -8.78 -8.17 -7.82
CA PRO A 91 -9.17 -9.58 -8.00
C PRO A 91 -8.70 -10.47 -6.84
N GLY A 92 -9.65 -11.16 -6.20
CA GLY A 92 -9.42 -12.10 -5.13
C GLY A 92 -9.25 -11.51 -3.73
N VAL A 93 -9.06 -10.18 -3.56
CA VAL A 93 -8.79 -9.56 -2.24
C VAL A 93 -9.94 -9.79 -1.27
N ALA A 94 -11.15 -9.34 -1.59
CA ALA A 94 -12.30 -9.46 -0.69
C ALA A 94 -12.65 -10.92 -0.38
N GLU A 95 -12.53 -11.81 -1.37
CA GLU A 95 -12.75 -13.25 -1.18
C GLU A 95 -11.71 -13.87 -0.25
N THR A 96 -10.42 -13.52 -0.43
CA THR A 96 -9.33 -14.01 0.41
C THR A 96 -9.48 -13.53 1.86
N ILE A 97 -9.84 -12.26 2.07
CA ILE A 97 -10.11 -11.72 3.42
C ILE A 97 -11.27 -12.48 4.09
N ARG A 98 -12.37 -12.63 3.37
CA ARG A 98 -13.54 -13.36 3.88
C ARG A 98 -13.21 -14.83 4.21
N ARG A 99 -12.46 -15.49 3.35
CA ARG A 99 -12.04 -16.88 3.53
C ARG A 99 -11.08 -17.03 4.71
N ALA A 100 -10.07 -16.16 4.80
CA ALA A 100 -9.12 -16.15 5.91
C ALA A 100 -9.83 -16.08 7.27
N ARG A 101 -10.77 -15.14 7.42
CA ARG A 101 -11.56 -14.98 8.64
C ARG A 101 -12.42 -16.21 8.95
N GLY A 102 -13.03 -16.81 7.92
CA GLY A 102 -13.83 -18.03 8.07
C GLY A 102 -13.01 -19.23 8.56
N ASP A 103 -11.76 -19.32 8.13
CA ASP A 103 -10.82 -20.39 8.47
C ASP A 103 -9.97 -20.08 9.72
N GLY A 104 -10.22 -18.94 10.40
CA GLY A 104 -9.49 -18.53 11.62
C GLY A 104 -8.06 -18.04 11.35
N VAL A 105 -7.76 -17.68 10.11
CA VAL A 105 -6.51 -17.00 9.69
C VAL A 105 -6.68 -15.51 9.92
N LYS A 106 -5.74 -14.87 10.62
CA LYS A 106 -5.77 -13.44 10.89
C LYS A 106 -5.48 -12.64 9.63
N VAL A 107 -6.03 -11.42 9.55
CA VAL A 107 -5.84 -10.52 8.43
C VAL A 107 -5.27 -9.19 8.93
N GLY A 108 -4.19 -8.73 8.31
CA GLY A 108 -3.60 -7.43 8.61
C GLY A 108 -3.58 -6.50 7.40
N LEU A 109 -3.75 -5.20 7.65
CA LEU A 109 -3.47 -4.13 6.69
C LEU A 109 -2.25 -3.37 7.20
N VAL A 110 -1.14 -3.41 6.44
CA VAL A 110 0.16 -2.90 6.85
C VAL A 110 0.61 -1.83 5.87
N THR A 111 0.40 -0.57 6.19
CA THR A 111 0.74 0.55 5.32
C THR A 111 1.50 1.65 6.06
N THR A 112 2.18 2.52 5.33
CA THR A 112 2.84 3.73 5.83
C THR A 112 2.20 5.01 5.29
N THR A 113 0.96 4.92 4.78
CA THR A 113 0.12 6.09 4.50
C THR A 113 -0.60 6.58 5.77
N SER A 114 -1.20 7.76 5.73
CA SER A 114 -1.94 8.29 6.90
C SER A 114 -3.16 7.45 7.23
N HIS A 115 -3.55 7.44 8.51
CA HIS A 115 -4.73 6.73 8.98
C HIS A 115 -6.01 7.20 8.28
N ASP A 116 -6.15 8.51 8.05
CA ASP A 116 -7.31 9.07 7.36
C ASP A 116 -7.41 8.57 5.91
N ASN A 117 -6.27 8.45 5.20
CA ASN A 117 -6.26 7.84 3.86
C ASN A 117 -6.66 6.36 3.88
N VAL A 118 -6.25 5.61 4.91
CA VAL A 118 -6.66 4.21 5.09
C VAL A 118 -8.16 4.12 5.31
N THR A 119 -8.70 4.94 6.20
CA THR A 119 -10.13 4.98 6.53
C THR A 119 -10.98 5.35 5.31
N SER A 120 -10.61 6.41 4.60
CA SER A 120 -11.31 6.84 3.38
C SER A 120 -11.25 5.76 2.29
N MET A 121 -10.09 5.11 2.12
CA MET A 121 -9.92 4.06 1.10
C MET A 121 -10.77 2.83 1.43
N ILE A 122 -10.66 2.28 2.63
CA ILE A 122 -11.45 1.08 3.00
C ILE A 122 -12.94 1.39 2.97
N GLY A 123 -13.37 2.56 3.47
CA GLY A 123 -14.77 2.98 3.45
C GLY A 123 -15.36 3.19 2.04
N ALA A 124 -14.50 3.37 1.02
CA ALA A 124 -14.91 3.47 -0.38
C ALA A 124 -14.96 2.11 -1.10
N VAL A 125 -14.42 1.04 -0.51
CA VAL A 125 -14.37 -0.28 -1.15
C VAL A 125 -15.60 -1.09 -0.75
N ASN A 126 -16.34 -1.55 -1.75
CA ASN A 126 -17.52 -2.38 -1.54
C ASN A 126 -17.21 -3.67 -0.80
N ASN A 127 -18.03 -3.98 0.18
CA ASN A 127 -17.97 -5.22 0.97
C ASN A 127 -16.67 -5.40 1.78
N LEU A 128 -15.99 -4.31 2.12
CA LEU A 128 -14.89 -4.28 3.07
C LEU A 128 -15.09 -3.16 4.08
N ASP A 129 -14.71 -3.40 5.32
CA ASP A 129 -14.56 -2.37 6.34
C ASP A 129 -13.32 -2.62 7.23
N LEU A 130 -12.96 -1.64 8.06
CA LEU A 130 -11.79 -1.77 8.94
C LEU A 130 -11.93 -2.93 9.94
N GLY A 131 -13.15 -3.33 10.30
CA GLY A 131 -13.42 -4.48 11.17
C GLY A 131 -13.13 -5.84 10.52
N ASP A 132 -12.81 -5.87 9.22
CA ASP A 132 -12.37 -7.08 8.56
C ASP A 132 -10.89 -7.40 8.81
N PHE A 133 -10.15 -6.48 9.42
CA PHE A 133 -8.73 -6.63 9.72
C PHE A 133 -8.50 -6.77 11.22
N ASP A 134 -7.72 -7.78 11.63
CA ASP A 134 -7.28 -7.99 13.02
C ASP A 134 -6.23 -6.96 13.46
N VAL A 135 -5.45 -6.43 12.49
CA VAL A 135 -4.53 -5.32 12.69
C VAL A 135 -4.56 -4.38 11.51
N VAL A 136 -4.60 -3.07 11.80
CA VAL A 136 -4.43 -2.00 10.81
C VAL A 136 -3.28 -1.12 11.28
N LEU A 137 -2.25 -1.01 10.46
CA LEU A 137 -1.13 -0.09 10.67
C LEU A 137 -1.17 1.04 9.63
N SER A 138 -0.80 2.21 10.09
CA SER A 138 -0.70 3.44 9.31
C SER A 138 0.63 4.16 9.59
N ARG A 139 0.85 5.32 8.98
CA ARG A 139 2.07 6.11 9.18
C ARG A 139 2.33 6.48 10.66
N SER A 140 1.29 6.65 11.45
CA SER A 140 1.40 7.02 12.87
C SER A 140 1.85 5.88 13.79
N ASP A 141 1.90 4.66 13.30
CA ASP A 141 2.25 3.46 14.08
C ASP A 141 3.73 3.11 13.98
N VAL A 142 4.51 3.79 13.12
CA VAL A 142 5.91 3.51 12.82
C VAL A 142 6.74 4.79 12.72
N ASP A 143 8.01 4.71 13.07
CA ASP A 143 8.97 5.79 12.91
C ASP A 143 9.56 5.82 11.51
N LEU A 144 9.87 4.65 10.96
CA LEU A 144 10.47 4.46 9.64
C LEU A 144 9.43 3.93 8.64
N PRO A 145 9.26 4.61 7.49
CA PRO A 145 8.38 4.09 6.43
C PRO A 145 9.04 2.93 5.66
N LYS A 146 8.26 2.18 4.92
CA LYS A 146 8.77 1.23 3.92
C LYS A 146 9.76 1.96 2.97
N PRO A 147 10.89 1.34 2.61
CA PRO A 147 11.18 -0.10 2.65
C PRO A 147 11.67 -0.65 4.00
N ASP A 148 11.78 0.17 5.07
CA ASP A 148 12.18 -0.35 6.37
C ASP A 148 11.23 -1.46 6.87
N ALA A 149 11.77 -2.45 7.58
CA ALA A 149 11.02 -3.59 8.10
C ALA A 149 10.02 -3.26 9.20
N GLU A 150 10.13 -2.06 9.81
CA GLU A 150 9.42 -1.69 11.04
C GLU A 150 7.92 -1.93 10.97
N ALA A 151 7.27 -1.56 9.86
CA ALA A 151 5.84 -1.71 9.72
C ALA A 151 5.39 -3.18 9.87
N TYR A 152 6.12 -4.12 9.30
CA TYR A 152 5.82 -5.54 9.42
C TYR A 152 6.21 -6.09 10.79
N ILE A 153 7.32 -5.65 11.37
CA ILE A 153 7.73 -6.04 12.74
C ILE A 153 6.65 -5.61 13.76
N VAL A 154 6.13 -4.39 13.63
CA VAL A 154 5.04 -3.91 14.51
C VAL A 154 3.77 -4.71 14.30
N ALA A 155 3.42 -5.06 13.04
CA ALA A 155 2.26 -5.90 12.74
C ALA A 155 2.37 -7.28 13.38
N LEU A 156 3.51 -7.93 13.22
CA LEU A 156 3.81 -9.24 13.84
C LEU A 156 3.69 -9.18 15.37
N GLY A 157 4.25 -8.13 15.98
CA GLY A 157 4.17 -7.93 17.43
C GLY A 157 2.73 -7.74 17.94
N ARG A 158 1.90 -6.97 17.22
CA ARG A 158 0.49 -6.78 17.58
C ARG A 158 -0.35 -8.03 17.41
N LEU A 159 -0.01 -8.87 16.45
CA LEU A 159 -0.68 -10.15 16.20
C LEU A 159 -0.15 -11.27 17.09
N GLU A 160 0.98 -11.07 17.77
CA GLU A 160 1.70 -12.08 18.56
C GLU A 160 2.07 -13.30 17.69
N LEU A 161 2.56 -13.05 16.46
CA LEU A 161 2.92 -14.07 15.49
C LEU A 161 4.39 -13.96 15.08
N SER A 162 4.97 -15.10 14.69
CA SER A 162 6.29 -15.16 14.09
C SER A 162 6.24 -14.91 12.57
N PRO A 163 7.32 -14.43 11.95
CA PRO A 163 7.34 -14.24 10.48
C PRO A 163 6.94 -15.51 9.70
N SER A 164 7.39 -16.70 10.16
CA SER A 164 7.05 -17.99 9.55
C SER A 164 5.56 -18.36 9.61
N ASP A 165 4.80 -17.71 10.48
CA ASP A 165 3.35 -17.90 10.61
C ASP A 165 2.54 -16.96 9.70
N CYS A 166 3.22 -16.07 8.97
CA CYS A 166 2.59 -15.02 8.20
C CYS A 166 3.09 -14.99 6.75
N ILE A 167 2.22 -14.51 5.86
CA ILE A 167 2.57 -14.19 4.48
C ILE A 167 2.17 -12.76 4.18
N ALA A 168 3.05 -12.02 3.48
CA ALA A 168 2.75 -10.68 3.02
C ALA A 168 2.32 -10.68 1.55
N ILE A 169 1.45 -9.73 1.19
CA ILE A 169 1.05 -9.47 -0.19
C ILE A 169 1.24 -7.99 -0.46
N GLU A 170 2.04 -7.64 -1.47
CA GLU A 170 2.47 -6.28 -1.75
C GLU A 170 2.38 -5.91 -3.22
N ASP A 171 2.10 -4.64 -3.51
CA ASP A 171 1.93 -4.15 -4.87
C ASP A 171 3.12 -3.35 -5.41
N ASN A 172 4.15 -3.11 -4.59
CA ASN A 172 5.32 -2.31 -4.94
C ASN A 172 6.61 -2.86 -4.32
N VAL A 173 7.76 -2.47 -4.87
CA VAL A 173 9.08 -3.00 -4.52
C VAL A 173 9.46 -2.68 -3.08
N ASP A 174 9.22 -1.45 -2.61
CA ASP A 174 9.52 -1.06 -1.23
C ASP A 174 8.72 -1.88 -0.21
N GLY A 175 7.47 -2.19 -0.53
CA GLY A 175 6.64 -3.04 0.30
C GLY A 175 7.15 -4.48 0.36
N VAL A 176 7.53 -5.05 -0.79
CA VAL A 176 8.15 -6.38 -0.86
C VAL A 176 9.45 -6.41 -0.07
N THR A 177 10.31 -5.41 -0.23
CA THR A 177 11.57 -5.30 0.53
C THR A 177 11.31 -5.25 2.03
N SER A 178 10.40 -4.39 2.46
CA SER A 178 10.01 -4.25 3.89
C SER A 178 9.52 -5.57 4.50
N ALA A 179 8.70 -6.33 3.77
CA ALA A 179 8.19 -7.61 4.23
C ALA A 179 9.33 -8.65 4.36
N ILE A 180 10.20 -8.73 3.36
CA ILE A 180 11.33 -9.68 3.34
C ILE A 180 12.34 -9.34 4.44
N GLU A 181 12.67 -8.07 4.65
CA GLU A 181 13.56 -7.63 5.73
C GLU A 181 12.98 -7.92 7.13
N ALA A 182 11.65 -7.97 7.26
CA ALA A 182 10.98 -8.43 8.47
C ALA A 182 10.96 -9.96 8.62
N GLY A 183 11.53 -10.72 7.67
CA GLY A 183 11.59 -12.18 7.66
C GLY A 183 10.34 -12.87 7.13
N LEU A 184 9.44 -12.14 6.47
CA LEU A 184 8.23 -12.71 5.88
C LEU A 184 8.49 -13.24 4.47
N VAL A 185 7.77 -14.27 4.10
CA VAL A 185 7.55 -14.60 2.68
C VAL A 185 6.60 -13.55 2.10
N CYS A 186 6.92 -13.05 0.91
CA CYS A 186 6.12 -12.01 0.25
C CYS A 186 5.70 -12.44 -1.17
N ILE A 187 4.42 -12.29 -1.46
CA ILE A 187 3.85 -12.40 -2.80
C ILE A 187 3.74 -10.99 -3.38
N ALA A 188 4.24 -10.80 -4.59
CA ALA A 188 4.06 -9.57 -5.34
C ALA A 188 2.71 -9.59 -6.07
N PHE A 189 1.94 -8.53 -5.91
CA PHE A 189 0.65 -8.30 -6.55
C PHE A 189 0.65 -6.91 -7.22
N PRO A 190 1.46 -6.71 -8.28
CA PRO A 190 1.62 -5.41 -8.91
C PRO A 190 0.31 -4.93 -9.52
N ASN A 191 0.10 -3.61 -9.49
CA ASN A 191 -0.98 -2.95 -10.19
C ASN A 191 -0.51 -2.44 -11.57
N GLN A 192 -1.39 -1.77 -12.33
CA GLN A 192 -1.07 -1.28 -13.68
C GLN A 192 0.13 -0.31 -13.74
N ASN A 193 0.48 0.35 -12.63
CA ASN A 193 1.58 1.30 -12.58
C ASN A 193 2.88 0.69 -12.04
N THR A 194 2.83 -0.53 -11.51
CA THR A 194 4.00 -1.23 -10.94
C THR A 194 4.31 -2.55 -11.63
N VAL A 195 3.52 -2.95 -12.63
CA VAL A 195 3.68 -4.25 -13.33
C VAL A 195 5.04 -4.43 -13.98
N ASP A 196 5.70 -3.36 -14.39
CA ASP A 196 7.03 -3.40 -15.04
C ASP A 196 8.19 -3.28 -14.02
N HIS A 197 7.90 -3.22 -12.71
CA HIS A 197 8.94 -3.17 -11.68
C HIS A 197 9.55 -4.56 -11.42
N ASP A 198 10.75 -4.56 -10.83
CA ASP A 198 11.45 -5.79 -10.50
C ASP A 198 10.97 -6.39 -9.17
N PHE A 199 10.25 -7.48 -9.25
CA PHE A 199 9.75 -8.26 -8.11
C PHE A 199 10.47 -9.60 -7.91
N THR A 200 11.69 -9.74 -8.40
CA THR A 200 12.47 -11.01 -8.32
C THR A 200 12.69 -11.51 -6.89
N ASN A 201 12.62 -10.62 -5.89
CA ASN A 201 12.73 -11.00 -4.48
C ASN A 201 11.44 -11.57 -3.89
N ALA A 202 10.29 -11.42 -4.54
CA ALA A 202 9.05 -12.04 -4.12
C ALA A 202 9.03 -13.53 -4.49
N VAL A 203 8.38 -14.36 -3.66
CA VAL A 203 8.27 -15.80 -3.93
C VAL A 203 7.40 -16.10 -5.17
N LEU A 204 6.46 -15.21 -5.45
CA LEU A 204 5.53 -15.32 -6.55
C LEU A 204 5.06 -13.92 -6.97
N THR A 205 4.80 -13.72 -8.27
CA THR A 205 4.11 -12.54 -8.79
C THR A 205 2.78 -12.97 -9.39
N ILE A 206 1.70 -12.31 -8.98
CA ILE A 206 0.31 -12.68 -9.32
C ILE A 206 -0.47 -11.49 -9.88
N ASP A 207 -1.55 -11.76 -10.62
CA ASP A 207 -2.52 -10.78 -11.10
C ASP A 207 -3.90 -10.91 -10.43
N ALA A 208 -4.12 -12.00 -9.68
CA ALA A 208 -5.26 -12.22 -8.81
C ALA A 208 -4.82 -13.00 -7.56
N ILE A 209 -5.42 -12.71 -6.40
CA ILE A 209 -5.11 -13.44 -5.17
C ILE A 209 -6.04 -14.64 -5.05
N GLU A 210 -5.47 -15.82 -4.82
CA GLU A 210 -6.19 -17.02 -4.45
C GLU A 210 -5.74 -17.47 -3.05
N PHE A 211 -6.68 -17.59 -2.11
CA PHE A 211 -6.38 -17.91 -0.71
C PHE A 211 -5.55 -19.19 -0.56
N ASP A 212 -6.00 -20.28 -1.19
CA ASP A 212 -5.32 -21.57 -1.08
C ASP A 212 -3.90 -21.54 -1.69
N GLU A 213 -3.69 -20.76 -2.76
CA GLU A 213 -2.37 -20.56 -3.36
C GLU A 213 -1.46 -19.76 -2.43
N ALA A 214 -1.95 -18.64 -1.90
CA ALA A 214 -1.19 -17.83 -0.95
C ALA A 214 -0.74 -18.66 0.27
N MET A 215 -1.64 -19.47 0.83
CA MET A 215 -1.35 -20.28 2.01
C MET A 215 -0.34 -21.42 1.77
N LYS A 216 -0.12 -21.86 0.52
CA LYS A 216 0.94 -22.85 0.21
C LYS A 216 2.36 -22.32 0.46
N HIS A 217 2.53 -21.01 0.39
CA HIS A 217 3.82 -20.36 0.59
C HIS A 217 4.10 -20.00 2.05
N LEU A 218 3.17 -20.27 2.97
CA LEU A 218 3.35 -20.04 4.38
C LEU A 218 4.51 -20.89 4.92
N GLY A 219 5.48 -20.26 5.58
CA GLY A 219 6.65 -20.94 6.13
C GLY A 219 7.68 -21.43 5.09
N SER A 220 7.56 -21.03 3.84
CA SER A 220 8.53 -21.33 2.78
C SER A 220 9.69 -20.33 2.84
N THR A 221 10.68 -20.56 3.74
CA THR A 221 11.93 -19.78 3.83
C THR A 221 13.09 -20.53 3.18
#